data_d2809efdb1de43a03a01d439b5ac821c
#
_entry.id   d2809efdb1de43a03a01d439b5ac821c
#
_cell.length_a   1.000
_cell.length_b   1.000
_cell.length_c   1.000
_cell.angle_alpha   90.00
_cell.angle_beta   90.00
_cell.angle_gamma   90.00
#
_symmetry.space_group_name_H-M   'P 1'
#
loop_
_entity.id
_entity.type
_entity.pdbx_description
1 polymer ?
#
loop_
_entity_poly.entity_id
_entity_poly.type
_entity_poly.pdbx_seq_one_letter_code
_entity_poly.pdbx_strand_id
1 'polypeptide(L)'
;MLNQIKNAQAVSHKTVSVPFSNLKHEIALILEKHGFIGKVEKKGRTPKRSIEIALKYPVAISGLKRISKPGQRIYTGFKYIKGSKGGLGILIISTPKGLMTDKEAKRNRLGGEVICEIW
;
A
#
# COMPACT_ATOMS: atom_id res chain seq x y z
N MET A 1 -2.02 -8.76 -3.53
CA MET A 1 -0.84 -7.95 -3.95
C MET A 1 0.24 -7.86 -2.89
N LEU A 2 -0.10 -7.48 -1.67
CA LEU A 2 0.92 -7.28 -0.61
C LEU A 2 1.69 -8.56 -0.31
N ASN A 3 1.01 -9.71 -0.23
CA ASN A 3 1.67 -10.99 -0.02
C ASN A 3 2.61 -11.36 -1.17
N GLN A 4 2.24 -11.00 -2.40
CA GLN A 4 3.08 -11.25 -3.57
C GLN A 4 4.38 -10.44 -3.50
N ILE A 5 4.30 -9.19 -3.07
CA ILE A 5 5.48 -8.34 -2.87
C ILE A 5 6.39 -8.95 -1.79
N LYS A 6 5.81 -9.34 -0.66
CA LYS A 6 6.55 -9.94 0.45
C LYS A 6 7.25 -11.24 0.03
N ASN A 7 6.52 -12.11 -0.67
CA ASN A 7 7.08 -13.38 -1.15
C ASN A 7 8.20 -13.16 -2.17
N ALA A 8 8.02 -12.21 -3.09
CA ALA A 8 9.05 -11.89 -4.09
C ALA A 8 10.32 -11.33 -3.43
N GLN A 9 10.18 -10.51 -2.39
CA GLN A 9 11.32 -10.00 -1.65
C GLN A 9 12.07 -11.12 -0.91
N ALA A 10 11.34 -12.10 -0.36
CA ALA A 10 11.94 -13.21 0.36
C ALA A 10 12.84 -14.07 -0.53
N VAL A 11 12.56 -14.14 -1.84
CA VAL A 11 13.38 -14.88 -2.80
C VAL A 11 14.24 -13.97 -3.70
N SER A 12 14.36 -12.71 -3.32
CA SER A 12 15.21 -11.70 -3.99
C SER A 12 14.89 -11.47 -5.46
N HIS A 13 13.62 -11.53 -5.84
CA HIS A 13 13.20 -11.15 -7.18
C HIS A 13 13.38 -9.65 -7.40
N LYS A 14 13.72 -9.26 -8.63
CA LYS A 14 13.88 -7.84 -8.99
C LYS A 14 12.55 -7.15 -9.20
N THR A 15 11.57 -7.86 -9.73
CA THR A 15 10.24 -7.32 -10.02
C THR A 15 9.17 -8.32 -9.66
N VAL A 16 7.96 -7.81 -9.50
CA VAL A 16 6.76 -8.64 -9.33
C VAL A 16 5.65 -8.07 -10.20
N SER A 17 4.86 -8.95 -10.81
CA SER A 17 3.73 -8.56 -11.65
C SER A 17 2.45 -9.02 -10.99
N VAL A 18 1.47 -8.13 -10.90
CA VAL A 18 0.15 -8.43 -10.32
C VAL A 18 -0.95 -7.98 -11.27
N PRO A 19 -2.13 -8.64 -11.26
CA PRO A 19 -3.26 -8.19 -12.06
C PRO A 19 -3.63 -6.75 -11.71
N PHE A 20 -4.02 -5.98 -12.73
CA PHE A 20 -4.36 -4.58 -12.55
C PHE A 20 -5.69 -4.40 -11.81
N SER A 21 -5.71 -3.46 -10.87
CA SER A 21 -6.93 -2.85 -10.34
C SER A 21 -6.59 -1.43 -9.90
N ASN A 22 -7.57 -0.55 -9.90
CA ASN A 22 -7.34 0.84 -9.50
C ASN A 22 -6.81 0.91 -8.06
N LEU A 23 -7.41 0.12 -7.16
CA LEU A 23 -6.98 0.07 -5.75
C LEU A 23 -5.53 -0.39 -5.62
N LYS A 24 -5.15 -1.47 -6.28
CA LYS A 24 -3.79 -2.00 -6.23
C LYS A 24 -2.79 -1.00 -6.80
N HIS A 25 -3.14 -0.35 -7.90
CA HIS A 25 -2.28 0.64 -8.51
C HIS A 25 -2.05 1.85 -7.59
N GLU A 26 -3.10 2.34 -6.94
CA GLU A 26 -2.98 3.45 -5.99
C GLU A 26 -2.13 3.08 -4.76
N ILE A 27 -2.31 1.87 -4.23
CA ILE A 27 -1.47 1.37 -3.13
C ILE A 27 -0.01 1.32 -3.56
N ALA A 28 0.27 0.78 -4.76
CA ALA A 28 1.62 0.69 -5.28
C ALA A 28 2.27 2.07 -5.45
N LEU A 29 1.53 3.05 -5.94
CA LEU A 29 2.03 4.43 -6.07
C LEU A 29 2.37 5.05 -4.71
N ILE A 30 1.58 4.80 -3.69
CA ILE A 30 1.88 5.26 -2.34
C ILE A 30 3.16 4.63 -1.82
N LEU A 31 3.35 3.32 -2.02
CA LEU A 31 4.57 2.63 -1.62
C LEU A 31 5.80 3.16 -2.36
N GLU A 32 5.68 3.45 -3.65
CA GLU A 32 6.75 4.06 -4.44
C GLU A 32 7.12 5.44 -3.89
N LYS A 33 6.12 6.28 -3.63
CA LYS A 33 6.33 7.63 -3.11
C LYS A 33 7.06 7.64 -1.76
N HIS A 34 6.78 6.66 -0.91
CA HIS A 34 7.40 6.56 0.41
C HIS A 34 8.69 5.73 0.43
N GLY A 35 9.15 5.28 -0.73
CA GLY A 35 10.44 4.59 -0.85
C GLY A 35 10.45 3.14 -0.42
N PHE A 36 9.30 2.50 -0.26
CA PHE A 36 9.22 1.08 0.08
C PHE A 36 9.49 0.16 -1.11
N ILE A 37 9.17 0.62 -2.30
CA ILE A 37 9.42 -0.10 -3.56
C ILE A 37 10.02 0.83 -4.59
N GLY A 38 10.53 0.26 -5.68
CA GLY A 38 11.01 1.04 -6.81
C GLY A 38 9.89 1.44 -7.75
N LYS A 39 10.20 1.51 -9.05
CA LYS A 39 9.27 2.02 -10.06
C LYS A 39 8.05 1.13 -10.23
N VAL A 40 6.88 1.75 -10.39
CA VAL A 40 5.60 1.08 -10.67
C VAL A 40 5.16 1.43 -12.09
N GLU A 41 4.85 0.42 -12.89
CA GLU A 41 4.41 0.60 -14.28
C GLU A 41 3.14 -0.20 -14.54
N LYS A 42 2.22 0.41 -15.32
CA LYS A 42 1.10 -0.33 -15.90
C LYS A 42 1.55 -0.95 -17.21
N LYS A 43 1.31 -2.24 -17.39
CA LYS A 43 1.64 -2.95 -18.62
C LYS A 43 0.44 -3.70 -19.17
N GLY A 44 0.42 -3.91 -20.47
CA GLY A 44 -0.62 -4.61 -21.16
C GLY A 44 -1.81 -3.74 -21.53
N ARG A 45 -2.81 -4.35 -22.17
CA ARG A 45 -4.03 -3.69 -22.62
C ARG A 45 -5.24 -4.33 -21.96
N THR A 46 -6.30 -3.54 -21.82
CA THR A 46 -7.58 -4.09 -21.37
C THR A 46 -8.02 -5.23 -22.27
N PRO A 47 -8.44 -6.41 -21.74
CA PRO A 47 -8.67 -6.71 -20.32
C PRO A 47 -7.44 -7.27 -19.58
N LYS A 48 -6.30 -7.45 -20.23
CA LYS A 48 -5.12 -8.12 -19.64
C LYS A 48 -4.08 -7.13 -19.13
N ARG A 49 -4.51 -6.11 -18.40
CA ARG A 49 -3.58 -5.20 -17.76
C ARG A 49 -2.93 -5.80 -16.52
N SER A 50 -1.68 -5.48 -16.31
CA SER A 50 -0.95 -5.84 -15.10
C SER A 50 -0.19 -4.64 -14.56
N ILE A 51 0.19 -4.73 -13.29
CA ILE A 51 1.06 -3.74 -12.65
C ILE A 51 2.41 -4.43 -12.45
N GLU A 52 3.47 -3.86 -13.01
CA GLU A 52 4.82 -4.32 -12.77
C GLU A 52 5.46 -3.44 -11.72
N ILE A 53 5.94 -4.05 -10.65
CA ILE A 53 6.50 -3.37 -9.49
C ILE A 53 7.97 -3.75 -9.37
N ALA A 54 8.86 -2.77 -9.49
CA ALA A 54 10.28 -2.99 -9.23
C ALA A 54 10.50 -3.03 -7.72
N LEU A 55 11.15 -4.08 -7.24
CA LEU A 55 11.46 -4.23 -5.82
C LEU A 55 12.78 -3.54 -5.49
N LYS A 56 12.88 -3.07 -4.26
CA LYS A 56 14.04 -2.30 -3.80
C LYS A 56 14.88 -3.13 -2.84
N TYR A 57 16.20 -3.12 -3.08
CA TYR A 57 17.14 -3.83 -2.22
C TYR A 57 18.26 -2.88 -1.77
N PRO A 58 18.77 -3.01 -0.54
CA PRO A 58 18.25 -3.93 0.50
C PRO A 58 16.76 -3.72 0.78
N VAL A 59 16.09 -4.74 1.30
CA VAL A 59 14.63 -4.75 1.47
C VAL A 59 14.19 -3.58 2.33
N ALA A 60 13.32 -2.72 1.76
CA ALA A 60 12.81 -1.54 2.45
C ALA A 60 11.55 -1.83 3.27
N ILE A 61 10.80 -2.89 2.90
CA ILE A 61 9.62 -3.31 3.66
C ILE A 61 10.04 -4.36 4.68
N SER A 62 9.97 -4.01 5.96
CA SER A 62 10.26 -4.94 7.05
C SER A 62 9.05 -5.83 7.36
N GLY A 63 7.85 -5.29 7.20
CA GLY A 63 6.63 -6.04 7.40
C GLY A 63 5.44 -5.33 6.80
N LEU A 64 4.37 -6.09 6.60
CA LEU A 64 3.10 -5.54 6.16
C LEU A 64 1.96 -6.39 6.69
N LYS A 65 0.81 -5.73 6.92
CA LYS A 65 -0.35 -6.37 7.49
C LYS A 65 -1.62 -5.78 6.87
N ARG A 66 -2.49 -6.64 6.37
CA ARG A 66 -3.83 -6.22 5.96
C ARG A 66 -4.70 -6.04 7.19
N ILE A 67 -5.30 -4.87 7.35
CA ILE A 67 -6.13 -4.55 8.53
C ILE A 67 -7.60 -4.80 8.24
N SER A 68 -8.17 -4.13 7.21
CA SER A 68 -9.54 -4.39 6.79
C SER A 68 -9.61 -5.63 5.91
N LYS A 69 -10.61 -6.48 6.17
CA LYS A 69 -10.85 -7.72 5.40
C LYS A 69 -12.29 -7.72 4.92
N PRO A 70 -12.62 -8.48 3.84
CA PRO A 70 -13.99 -8.50 3.32
C PRO A 70 -15.07 -8.76 4.36
N GLY A 71 -14.82 -9.61 5.34
CA GLY A 71 -15.75 -9.92 6.43
C GLY A 71 -15.63 -9.02 7.64
N GLN A 72 -14.65 -8.13 7.68
CA GLN A 72 -14.42 -7.27 8.84
C GLN A 72 -13.71 -6.00 8.39
N ARG A 73 -14.50 -4.95 8.11
CA ARG A 73 -14.00 -3.65 7.71
C ARG A 73 -13.69 -2.79 8.93
N ILE A 74 -12.54 -2.14 8.94
CA ILE A 74 -12.09 -1.32 10.08
C ILE A 74 -12.00 0.13 9.64
N TYR A 75 -12.71 1.00 10.34
CA TYR A 75 -12.78 2.43 10.05
C TYR A 75 -12.20 3.24 11.19
N THR A 76 -11.67 4.43 10.88
CA THR A 76 -11.17 5.36 11.89
C THR A 76 -11.53 6.80 11.52
N GLY A 77 -11.85 7.62 12.52
CA GLY A 77 -11.96 9.06 12.34
C GLY A 77 -10.58 9.70 12.40
N PHE A 78 -10.44 10.89 11.81
CA PHE A 78 -9.11 11.54 11.74
C PHE A 78 -8.51 11.83 13.12
N LYS A 79 -9.35 12.07 14.14
CA LYS A 79 -8.89 12.33 15.51
C LYS A 79 -8.25 11.10 16.17
N TYR A 80 -8.60 9.91 15.68
CA TYR A 80 -8.16 8.65 16.28
C TYR A 80 -7.09 7.95 15.46
N ILE A 81 -6.59 8.60 14.42
CA ILE A 81 -5.52 8.03 13.59
C ILE A 81 -4.23 8.00 14.39
N LYS A 82 -3.71 6.79 14.60
CA LYS A 82 -2.43 6.56 15.25
C LYS A 82 -1.40 6.18 14.20
N GLY A 83 -0.18 6.65 14.38
CA GLY A 83 0.91 6.26 13.49
C GLY A 83 1.22 4.76 13.58
N SER A 84 1.81 4.21 12.52
CA SER A 84 2.26 2.83 12.48
C SER A 84 3.63 2.72 13.14
N LYS A 85 3.78 1.72 14.02
CA LYS A 85 5.08 1.39 14.64
C LYS A 85 5.84 2.60 15.17
N GLY A 86 5.14 3.46 15.95
CA GLY A 86 5.76 4.65 16.52
C GLY A 86 6.17 5.71 15.50
N GLY A 87 5.54 5.72 14.33
CA GLY A 87 5.84 6.65 13.24
C GLY A 87 6.84 6.14 12.22
N LEU A 88 7.37 4.93 12.40
CA LEU A 88 8.33 4.34 11.46
C LEU A 88 7.67 3.76 10.21
N GLY A 89 6.39 3.40 10.30
CA GLY A 89 5.64 2.84 9.20
C GLY A 89 4.54 3.77 8.72
N ILE A 90 3.72 3.26 7.81
CA ILE A 90 2.54 3.98 7.31
C ILE A 90 1.29 3.12 7.40
N LEU A 91 0.16 3.77 7.59
CA LEU A 91 -1.17 3.18 7.39
C LEU A 91 -1.72 3.74 6.07
N ILE A 92 -2.29 2.87 5.25
CA ILE A 92 -3.00 3.30 4.05
C ILE A 92 -4.48 3.35 4.37
N ILE A 93 -5.08 4.51 4.20
CA ILE A 93 -6.47 4.78 4.56
C ILE A 93 -7.25 5.19 3.32
N SER A 94 -8.40 4.55 3.11
CA SER A 94 -9.32 4.91 2.04
C SER A 94 -10.27 5.99 2.55
N THR A 95 -10.14 7.21 2.04
CA THR A 95 -10.95 8.36 2.43
C THR A 95 -11.91 8.75 1.30
N PRO A 96 -12.90 9.61 1.57
CA PRO A 96 -13.77 10.13 0.50
C PRO A 96 -13.01 10.84 -0.62
N LYS A 97 -11.78 11.29 -0.38
CA LYS A 97 -10.94 11.95 -1.38
C LYS A 97 -9.88 11.02 -1.99
N GLY A 98 -9.96 9.71 -1.74
CA GLY A 98 -9.04 8.73 -2.28
C GLY A 98 -8.17 8.07 -1.23
N LEU A 99 -7.23 7.23 -1.69
CA LEU A 99 -6.27 6.59 -0.80
C LEU A 99 -5.20 7.57 -0.38
N MET A 100 -4.85 7.53 0.89
CA MET A 100 -3.76 8.34 1.43
C MET A 100 -3.15 7.68 2.66
N THR A 101 -2.01 8.18 3.09
CA THR A 101 -1.36 7.69 4.31
C THR A 101 -2.04 8.27 5.55
N ASP A 102 -1.74 7.68 6.72
CA ASP A 102 -2.21 8.16 8.01
C ASP A 102 -1.85 9.64 8.23
N LYS A 103 -0.63 10.02 7.89
CA LYS A 103 -0.18 11.42 8.05
C LYS A 103 -0.95 12.38 7.15
N GLU A 104 -1.17 12.00 5.90
CA GLU A 104 -1.93 12.82 4.94
C GLU A 104 -3.40 12.92 5.35
N ALA A 105 -4.00 11.81 5.77
CA ALA A 105 -5.40 11.80 6.21
C ALA A 105 -5.59 12.69 7.45
N LYS A 106 -4.69 12.61 8.40
CA LYS A 106 -4.74 13.43 9.60
C LYS A 106 -4.57 14.91 9.27
N ARG A 107 -3.65 15.23 8.37
CA ARG A 107 -3.42 16.62 7.92
C ARG A 107 -4.66 17.20 7.24
N ASN A 108 -5.34 16.41 6.44
CA ASN A 108 -6.54 16.81 5.71
C ASN A 108 -7.83 16.67 6.55
N ARG A 109 -7.72 16.21 7.80
CA ARG A 109 -8.85 15.96 8.69
C ARG A 109 -9.87 14.99 8.09
N LEU A 110 -9.39 13.93 7.46
CA LEU A 110 -10.20 12.89 6.83
C LEU A 110 -10.01 11.57 7.56
N GLY A 111 -11.11 10.91 7.84
CA GLY A 111 -11.09 9.53 8.31
C GLY A 111 -11.55 8.59 7.20
N GLY A 112 -11.51 7.30 7.46
CA GLY A 112 -11.97 6.31 6.50
C GLY A 112 -11.60 4.90 6.91
N GLU A 113 -11.62 4.01 5.93
CA GLU A 113 -11.29 2.60 6.11
C GLU A 113 -9.77 2.42 6.15
N VAL A 114 -9.28 1.76 7.18
CA VAL A 114 -7.86 1.41 7.30
C VAL A 114 -7.60 0.15 6.48
N ILE A 115 -6.89 0.28 5.37
CA ILE A 115 -6.66 -0.84 4.44
C ILE A 115 -5.55 -1.74 4.95
N CYS A 116 -4.37 -1.17 5.20
CA CYS A 116 -3.21 -1.95 5.59
C CYS A 116 -2.18 -1.10 6.32
N GLU A 117 -1.24 -1.80 6.95
CA GLU A 117 -0.10 -1.21 7.65
C GLU A 117 1.19 -1.74 7.02
N ILE A 118 2.15 -0.84 6.79
CA ILE A 118 3.44 -1.18 6.18
C ILE A 118 4.54 -0.50 6.97
N TRP A 119 5.58 -1.26 7.30
CA TRP A 119 6.73 -0.72 8.03
C TRP A 119 8.06 -1.29 7.55
#